data_9e8dab5feb0565410a62f069a9148a78
#
_entry.id   9e8dab5feb0565410a62f069a9148a78
#
_cell.length_a   1.000
_cell.length_b   1.000
_cell.length_c   1.000
_cell.angle_alpha   90.00
_cell.angle_beta   90.00
_cell.angle_gamma   90.00
#
_symmetry.space_group_name_H-M   'P 1'
#
loop_
_entity.id
_entity.type
_entity.pdbx_description
1 polymer ?
#
loop_
_entity_poly.entity_id
_entity_poly.type
_entity_poly.pdbx_seq_one_letter_code
_entity_poly.pdbx_strand_id
1 'polypeptide(L)'
;FVVDAQYVHHRLFKPFMRALQVIPISSAGGPRVILRALREAGHALDAGDLVCIFPEGQITRTGNLLPFRRGFERIVKGRAVPVLPVHLDRVWGSIFSFVGGRFVTKWPERVPYPVTVSFGTPVPAETPAHELRRLVRELGEAAWQLRKPTRRPLHQAFISTMRRHPFRLAMADATKPHVSSLQALIGAIALARALKTHWQGQQNVGLLLPPTVAGALTTVAATLAGRTCVNLNYTVGKAGLESAIRQAHLGTIVTSRKFIEKAKLELPEGPTILWLEDIGATIGTRDKLTAAALAVLAPLRLLESACGQTERVTMDHLATIIFSSGSTGEPKGVMLSHFSIDANVQAVSQVLPLAEDDRILGILPLFHSFGYLVFWYVTLNGAATVFHPSPLDVTAIGDLCAEHRLTFLVCPPTFLQLYQRRCTPEQ
;
A
#
# COMPACT_ATOMS: atom_id res chain seq x y z
N PHE A 1 0.54 -35.70 4.61
CA PHE A 1 1.27 -34.41 4.64
C PHE A 1 2.77 -34.65 4.83
N VAL A 2 3.63 -33.93 4.06
CA VAL A 2 5.08 -33.90 4.28
C VAL A 2 5.43 -32.69 5.12
N VAL A 3 5.94 -32.91 6.36
CA VAL A 3 6.15 -31.86 7.37
C VAL A 3 7.54 -31.98 8.00
N ASP A 4 8.15 -30.84 8.38
CA ASP A 4 9.45 -30.85 9.05
C ASP A 4 9.40 -31.64 10.37
N ALA A 5 10.40 -32.50 10.57
CA ALA A 5 10.49 -33.44 11.69
C ALA A 5 10.45 -32.74 13.06
N GLN A 6 10.93 -31.49 13.17
CA GLN A 6 10.90 -30.73 14.42
C GLN A 6 9.45 -30.51 14.94
N TYR A 7 8.48 -30.36 14.04
CA TYR A 7 7.06 -30.17 14.41
C TYR A 7 6.38 -31.52 14.72
N VAL A 8 6.79 -32.61 14.04
CA VAL A 8 6.22 -33.94 14.22
C VAL A 8 6.52 -34.49 15.62
N HIS A 9 7.71 -34.18 16.14
CA HIS A 9 8.15 -34.66 17.46
C HIS A 9 7.71 -33.76 18.62
N HIS A 10 7.14 -32.58 18.35
CA HIS A 10 6.67 -31.67 19.39
C HIS A 10 5.48 -32.25 20.16
N ARG A 11 5.56 -32.25 21.49
CA ARG A 11 4.63 -32.92 22.38
C ARG A 11 3.16 -32.55 22.16
N LEU A 12 2.88 -31.29 21.89
CA LEU A 12 1.53 -30.76 21.63
C LEU A 12 0.96 -31.17 20.27
N PHE A 13 1.79 -31.34 19.24
CA PHE A 13 1.35 -31.65 17.89
C PHE A 13 1.35 -33.14 17.56
N LYS A 14 2.05 -33.95 18.35
CA LYS A 14 2.24 -35.39 18.09
C LYS A 14 0.93 -36.19 17.86
N PRO A 15 -0.15 -36.05 18.67
CA PRO A 15 -1.39 -36.78 18.40
C PRO A 15 -2.04 -36.35 17.06
N PHE A 16 -2.02 -35.08 16.77
CA PHE A 16 -2.57 -34.52 15.52
C PHE A 16 -1.74 -34.99 14.29
N MET A 17 -0.42 -34.95 14.39
CA MET A 17 0.47 -35.41 13.31
C MET A 17 0.32 -36.91 13.01
N ARG A 18 0.03 -37.71 14.06
CA ARG A 18 -0.27 -39.15 13.88
C ARG A 18 -1.61 -39.35 13.17
N ALA A 19 -2.65 -38.61 13.56
CA ALA A 19 -3.97 -38.69 12.92
C ALA A 19 -3.94 -38.31 11.44
N LEU A 20 -3.06 -37.37 11.07
CA LEU A 20 -2.85 -36.91 9.68
C LEU A 20 -1.85 -37.77 8.90
N GLN A 21 -1.31 -38.87 9.46
CA GLN A 21 -0.32 -39.74 8.83
C GLN A 21 0.84 -38.96 8.21
N VAL A 22 1.43 -38.03 8.99
CA VAL A 22 2.44 -37.10 8.51
C VAL A 22 3.75 -37.84 8.24
N ILE A 23 4.32 -37.62 7.05
CA ILE A 23 5.65 -38.06 6.65
C ILE A 23 6.67 -37.04 7.13
N PRO A 24 7.56 -37.37 8.10
CA PRO A 24 8.55 -36.45 8.61
C PRO A 24 9.69 -36.24 7.62
N ILE A 25 10.03 -35.00 7.33
CA ILE A 25 11.20 -34.62 6.53
C ILE A 25 12.13 -33.75 7.36
N SER A 26 13.46 -33.93 7.26
CA SER A 26 14.42 -33.09 7.97
C SER A 26 15.59 -32.74 7.07
N SER A 27 15.82 -31.44 6.93
CA SER A 27 16.99 -30.90 6.24
C SER A 27 18.29 -31.11 7.03
N ALA A 28 18.19 -31.17 8.37
CA ALA A 28 19.34 -31.43 9.25
C ALA A 28 19.87 -32.88 9.18
N GLY A 29 19.03 -33.85 8.76
CA GLY A 29 19.40 -35.24 8.63
C GLY A 29 20.20 -35.59 7.36
N GLY A 30 20.50 -34.61 6.54
CA GLY A 30 21.25 -34.76 5.31
C GLY A 30 20.43 -35.34 4.13
N PRO A 31 21.07 -35.49 2.93
CA PRO A 31 20.38 -35.84 1.69
C PRO A 31 19.68 -37.21 1.72
N ARG A 32 20.23 -38.18 2.46
CA ARG A 32 19.64 -39.53 2.57
C ARG A 32 18.28 -39.53 3.27
N VAL A 33 18.12 -38.72 4.33
CA VAL A 33 16.85 -38.58 5.08
C VAL A 33 15.81 -37.94 4.22
N ILE A 34 16.18 -36.88 3.49
CA ILE A 34 15.28 -36.21 2.55
C ILE A 34 14.79 -37.20 1.47
N LEU A 35 15.72 -37.93 0.85
CA LEU A 35 15.38 -38.90 -0.19
C LEU A 35 14.48 -40.03 0.30
N ARG A 36 14.65 -40.49 1.58
CA ARG A 36 13.75 -41.46 2.19
C ARG A 36 12.32 -40.90 2.33
N ALA A 37 12.14 -39.72 2.88
CA ALA A 37 10.83 -39.07 3.02
C ALA A 37 10.15 -38.86 1.67
N LEU A 38 10.89 -38.44 0.63
CA LEU A 38 10.33 -38.29 -0.73
C LEU A 38 9.92 -39.63 -1.36
N ARG A 39 10.63 -40.72 -1.09
CA ARG A 39 10.23 -42.09 -1.54
C ARG A 39 8.97 -42.55 -0.79
N GLU A 40 8.91 -42.34 0.52
CA GLU A 40 7.72 -42.64 1.33
C GLU A 40 6.48 -41.91 0.83
N ALA A 41 6.63 -40.61 0.48
CA ALA A 41 5.55 -39.83 -0.15
C ALA A 41 5.14 -40.41 -1.52
N GLY A 42 6.10 -40.90 -2.31
CA GLY A 42 5.83 -41.62 -3.57
C GLY A 42 5.07 -42.92 -3.37
N HIS A 43 5.42 -43.73 -2.36
CA HIS A 43 4.70 -44.95 -2.02
C HIS A 43 3.26 -44.66 -1.55
N ALA A 44 3.03 -43.58 -0.81
CA ALA A 44 1.69 -43.16 -0.44
C ALA A 44 0.83 -42.84 -1.68
N LEU A 45 1.39 -42.17 -2.71
CA LEU A 45 0.70 -41.97 -3.99
C LEU A 45 0.42 -43.29 -4.72
N ASP A 46 1.34 -44.24 -4.70
CA ASP A 46 1.19 -45.57 -5.29
C ASP A 46 0.08 -46.38 -4.57
N ALA A 47 -0.15 -46.12 -3.28
CA ALA A 47 -1.23 -46.68 -2.49
C ALA A 47 -2.59 -46.00 -2.68
N GLY A 48 -2.64 -44.92 -3.50
CA GLY A 48 -3.85 -44.16 -3.75
C GLY A 48 -4.14 -43.02 -2.76
N ASP A 49 -3.17 -42.70 -1.89
CA ASP A 49 -3.30 -41.63 -0.92
C ASP A 49 -3.10 -40.25 -1.54
N LEU A 50 -3.75 -39.23 -0.95
CA LEU A 50 -3.52 -37.82 -1.25
C LEU A 50 -2.26 -37.32 -0.51
N VAL A 51 -1.24 -36.89 -1.26
CA VAL A 51 -0.02 -36.32 -0.68
C VAL A 51 -0.02 -34.81 -0.76
N CYS A 52 0.04 -34.12 0.37
CA CYS A 52 0.20 -32.67 0.44
C CYS A 52 1.65 -32.30 0.84
N ILE A 53 2.28 -31.42 0.05
CA ILE A 53 3.65 -30.94 0.29
C ILE A 53 3.72 -29.42 0.13
N PHE A 54 4.52 -28.78 0.98
CA PHE A 54 4.91 -27.37 0.85
C PHE A 54 6.26 -27.29 0.12
N PRO A 55 6.27 -27.03 -1.20
CA PRO A 55 7.50 -27.16 -2.00
C PRO A 55 8.53 -26.05 -1.71
N GLU A 56 8.18 -25.04 -0.96
CA GLU A 56 9.10 -24.01 -0.43
C GLU A 56 10.15 -24.62 0.52
N GLY A 57 9.79 -25.70 1.22
CA GLY A 57 10.66 -26.44 2.13
C GLY A 57 11.07 -25.69 3.39
N GLN A 58 10.44 -24.55 3.65
CA GLN A 58 10.54 -23.77 4.89
C GLN A 58 9.39 -22.79 5.01
N ILE A 59 9.12 -22.28 6.21
CA ILE A 59 8.15 -21.22 6.43
C ILE A 59 8.81 -19.89 6.05
N THR A 60 8.10 -19.08 5.24
CA THR A 60 8.56 -17.75 4.84
C THR A 60 8.76 -16.83 6.06
N ARG A 61 9.79 -16.00 6.02
CA ARG A 61 10.07 -14.99 7.04
C ARG A 61 9.57 -13.60 6.67
N THR A 62 9.10 -13.44 5.42
CA THR A 62 8.60 -12.17 4.86
C THR A 62 7.14 -12.24 4.45
N GLY A 63 6.51 -13.43 4.50
CA GLY A 63 5.16 -13.67 3.99
C GLY A 63 5.08 -13.83 2.47
N ASN A 64 6.20 -13.69 1.75
CA ASN A 64 6.26 -13.89 0.31
C ASN A 64 6.45 -15.36 -0.04
N LEU A 65 5.90 -15.77 -1.19
CA LEU A 65 6.08 -17.11 -1.75
C LEU A 65 7.55 -17.34 -2.12
N LEU A 66 8.17 -18.30 -1.47
CA LEU A 66 9.57 -18.65 -1.71
C LEU A 66 9.76 -19.44 -3.01
N PRO A 67 11.00 -19.58 -3.51
CA PRO A 67 11.29 -20.48 -4.61
C PRO A 67 10.92 -21.94 -4.28
N PHE A 68 10.29 -22.64 -5.23
CA PHE A 68 9.94 -24.05 -5.04
C PHE A 68 11.15 -24.96 -5.26
N ARG A 69 11.35 -25.86 -4.31
CA ARG A 69 12.37 -26.93 -4.40
C ARG A 69 11.85 -28.07 -5.27
N ARG A 70 12.76 -28.69 -6.01
CA ARG A 70 12.47 -29.80 -6.94
C ARG A 70 12.12 -31.15 -6.23
N GLY A 71 11.84 -31.13 -4.94
CA GLY A 71 11.52 -32.33 -4.17
C GLY A 71 10.24 -33.01 -4.64
N PHE A 72 9.20 -32.24 -4.94
CA PHE A 72 7.92 -32.77 -5.40
C PHE A 72 8.06 -33.44 -6.79
N GLU A 73 8.90 -32.93 -7.70
CA GLU A 73 9.17 -33.55 -9.00
C GLU A 73 9.67 -34.98 -8.83
N ARG A 74 10.41 -35.29 -7.76
CA ARG A 74 10.88 -36.66 -7.45
C ARG A 74 9.76 -37.54 -6.91
N ILE A 75 8.82 -36.98 -6.18
CA ILE A 75 7.65 -37.71 -5.65
C ILE A 75 6.77 -38.19 -6.79
N VAL A 76 6.50 -37.33 -7.78
CA VAL A 76 5.58 -37.63 -8.89
C VAL A 76 6.24 -38.27 -10.08
N LYS A 77 7.58 -38.35 -10.13
CA LYS A 77 8.33 -38.89 -11.26
C LYS A 77 7.93 -40.33 -11.60
N GLY A 78 7.52 -40.54 -12.86
CA GLY A 78 7.09 -41.86 -13.38
C GLY A 78 5.72 -42.29 -12.90
N ARG A 79 4.88 -41.37 -12.33
CA ARG A 79 3.52 -41.63 -11.85
C ARG A 79 2.54 -40.80 -12.67
N ALA A 80 1.47 -41.41 -13.10
CA ALA A 80 0.38 -40.75 -13.83
C ALA A 80 -0.62 -40.09 -12.84
N VAL A 81 -0.12 -39.20 -11.99
CA VAL A 81 -0.93 -38.50 -10.97
C VAL A 81 -0.95 -36.99 -11.27
N PRO A 82 -2.10 -36.34 -11.16
CA PRO A 82 -2.17 -34.88 -11.34
C PRO A 82 -1.55 -34.16 -10.14
N VAL A 83 -0.96 -33.00 -10.39
CA VAL A 83 -0.50 -32.07 -9.34
C VAL A 83 -1.51 -30.94 -9.22
N LEU A 84 -2.08 -30.76 -8.03
CA LEU A 84 -3.05 -29.71 -7.74
C LEU A 84 -2.35 -28.51 -7.09
N PRO A 85 -2.22 -27.35 -7.78
CA PRO A 85 -1.72 -26.13 -7.17
C PRO A 85 -2.68 -25.62 -6.09
N VAL A 86 -2.14 -25.29 -4.91
CA VAL A 86 -2.94 -24.73 -3.80
C VAL A 86 -2.24 -23.51 -3.23
N HIS A 87 -2.99 -22.43 -3.02
CA HIS A 87 -2.51 -21.22 -2.37
C HIS A 87 -3.21 -20.98 -1.04
N LEU A 88 -2.45 -20.64 -0.01
CA LEU A 88 -2.94 -20.24 1.31
C LEU A 88 -2.80 -18.74 1.48
N ASP A 89 -3.91 -18.02 1.46
CA ASP A 89 -3.93 -16.58 1.68
C ASP A 89 -4.27 -16.22 3.13
N ARG A 90 -3.82 -15.04 3.58
CA ARG A 90 -3.98 -14.49 4.94
C ARG A 90 -3.26 -15.25 6.06
N VAL A 91 -2.38 -16.18 5.76
CA VAL A 91 -1.62 -16.91 6.81
C VAL A 91 -0.59 -16.00 7.48
N TRP A 92 -0.09 -14.98 6.77
CA TRP A 92 0.81 -13.98 7.33
C TRP A 92 0.09 -13.12 8.37
N GLY A 93 0.66 -13.00 9.58
CA GLY A 93 -0.01 -12.40 10.75
C GLY A 93 -0.60 -13.42 11.72
N SER A 94 -0.82 -14.68 11.28
CA SER A 94 -1.26 -15.76 12.17
C SER A 94 -0.17 -16.15 13.17
N ILE A 95 -0.55 -16.92 14.21
CA ILE A 95 0.41 -17.51 15.16
C ILE A 95 1.45 -18.40 14.45
N PHE A 96 1.12 -18.97 13.29
CA PHE A 96 1.99 -19.82 12.48
C PHE A 96 2.85 -19.04 11.46
N SER A 97 2.99 -17.74 11.60
CA SER A 97 3.85 -16.89 10.76
C SER A 97 4.97 -16.24 11.57
N PHE A 98 6.03 -15.78 10.90
CA PHE A 98 7.16 -15.10 11.53
C PHE A 98 6.97 -13.58 11.70
N VAL A 99 5.74 -13.07 11.60
CA VAL A 99 5.47 -11.65 11.88
C VAL A 99 6.01 -11.26 13.26
N GLY A 100 6.76 -10.15 13.33
CA GLY A 100 7.42 -9.70 14.55
C GLY A 100 8.56 -10.60 15.03
N GLY A 101 9.11 -11.46 14.15
CA GLY A 101 10.23 -12.36 14.47
C GLY A 101 9.87 -13.53 15.39
N ARG A 102 8.57 -13.68 15.76
CA ARG A 102 8.10 -14.73 16.69
C ARG A 102 7.21 -15.73 15.95
N PHE A 103 7.43 -17.02 16.23
CA PHE A 103 6.64 -18.11 15.70
C PHE A 103 5.93 -18.84 16.85
N VAL A 104 4.60 -19.03 16.76
CA VAL A 104 3.74 -19.67 17.77
C VAL A 104 3.63 -18.94 19.13
N THR A 105 4.66 -18.24 19.57
CA THR A 105 4.74 -17.57 20.90
C THR A 105 4.13 -16.15 20.92
N LYS A 106 3.14 -15.88 20.07
CA LYS A 106 2.44 -14.59 19.99
C LYS A 106 0.93 -14.77 20.07
N TRP A 107 0.24 -13.76 20.57
CA TRP A 107 -1.22 -13.76 20.54
C TRP A 107 -1.73 -13.56 19.10
N PRO A 108 -2.79 -14.28 18.70
CA PRO A 108 -3.41 -14.06 17.40
C PRO A 108 -4.06 -12.68 17.36
N GLU A 109 -3.91 -11.97 16.24
CA GLU A 109 -4.56 -10.66 16.03
C GLU A 109 -6.09 -10.76 16.00
N ARG A 110 -6.61 -11.94 15.67
CA ARG A 110 -8.07 -12.25 15.59
C ARG A 110 -8.34 -13.71 15.92
N VAL A 111 -9.51 -13.95 16.50
CA VAL A 111 -10.05 -15.31 16.75
C VAL A 111 -11.54 -15.28 16.35
N PRO A 112 -12.01 -16.10 15.39
CA PRO A 112 -11.23 -17.01 14.54
C PRO A 112 -10.32 -16.25 13.56
N TYR A 113 -9.19 -16.85 13.19
CA TYR A 113 -8.25 -16.26 12.24
C TYR A 113 -8.70 -16.60 10.80
N PRO A 114 -8.95 -15.62 9.93
CA PRO A 114 -9.44 -15.88 8.58
C PRO A 114 -8.31 -16.42 7.69
N VAL A 115 -8.53 -17.56 7.05
CA VAL A 115 -7.63 -18.13 6.04
C VAL A 115 -8.44 -18.41 4.78
N THR A 116 -7.87 -18.08 3.61
CA THR A 116 -8.45 -18.45 2.32
C THR A 116 -7.56 -19.54 1.70
N VAL A 117 -8.20 -20.64 1.29
CA VAL A 117 -7.53 -21.73 0.57
C VAL A 117 -8.05 -21.71 -0.87
N SER A 118 -7.17 -21.48 -1.82
CA SER A 118 -7.51 -21.44 -3.24
C SER A 118 -6.92 -22.66 -3.95
N PHE A 119 -7.76 -23.37 -4.67
CA PHE A 119 -7.38 -24.54 -5.46
C PHE A 119 -7.33 -24.15 -6.94
N GLY A 120 -6.23 -24.51 -7.61
CA GLY A 120 -6.07 -24.30 -9.05
C GLY A 120 -6.56 -25.48 -9.87
N THR A 121 -6.38 -25.39 -11.19
CA THR A 121 -6.63 -26.50 -12.10
C THR A 121 -5.51 -27.54 -11.95
N PRO A 122 -5.84 -28.84 -11.86
CA PRO A 122 -4.83 -29.89 -11.89
C PRO A 122 -3.92 -29.80 -13.11
N VAL A 123 -2.63 -30.00 -12.92
CA VAL A 123 -1.61 -29.99 -13.97
C VAL A 123 -0.88 -31.34 -14.04
N PRO A 124 -0.25 -31.67 -15.18
CA PRO A 124 0.53 -32.90 -15.33
C PRO A 124 1.66 -33.05 -14.30
N ALA A 125 2.04 -34.29 -13.98
CA ALA A 125 3.14 -34.60 -13.06
C ALA A 125 4.49 -34.00 -13.49
N GLU A 126 4.69 -33.80 -14.79
CA GLU A 126 5.92 -33.29 -15.40
C GLU A 126 6.06 -31.76 -15.28
N THR A 127 5.04 -31.07 -14.76
CA THR A 127 5.06 -29.60 -14.60
C THR A 127 6.25 -29.18 -13.72
N PRO A 128 7.17 -28.35 -14.23
CA PRO A 128 8.37 -27.99 -13.50
C PRO A 128 8.08 -27.05 -12.32
N ALA A 129 8.97 -27.06 -11.32
CA ALA A 129 8.82 -26.32 -10.08
C ALA A 129 8.59 -24.79 -10.28
N HIS A 130 9.25 -24.19 -11.26
CA HIS A 130 9.10 -22.76 -11.52
C HIS A 130 7.73 -22.42 -12.11
N GLU A 131 7.17 -23.29 -12.94
CA GLU A 131 5.84 -23.11 -13.51
C GLU A 131 4.76 -23.36 -12.45
N LEU A 132 4.88 -24.42 -11.67
CA LEU A 132 3.98 -24.66 -10.54
C LEU A 132 3.97 -23.48 -9.57
N ARG A 133 5.13 -22.87 -9.28
CA ARG A 133 5.23 -21.67 -8.46
C ARG A 133 4.50 -20.47 -9.11
N ARG A 134 4.59 -20.32 -10.44
CA ARG A 134 3.86 -19.28 -11.18
C ARG A 134 2.34 -19.45 -10.99
N LEU A 135 1.83 -20.67 -11.18
CA LEU A 135 0.41 -20.98 -11.00
C LEU A 135 -0.07 -20.71 -9.57
N VAL A 136 0.71 -21.11 -8.56
CA VAL A 136 0.38 -20.82 -7.15
C VAL A 136 0.39 -19.32 -6.88
N ARG A 137 1.28 -18.55 -7.49
CA ARG A 137 1.29 -17.08 -7.38
C ARG A 137 0.05 -16.47 -8.02
N GLU A 138 -0.38 -16.92 -9.20
CA GLU A 138 -1.59 -16.47 -9.87
C GLU A 138 -2.85 -16.75 -9.02
N LEU A 139 -2.91 -17.91 -8.36
CA LEU A 139 -3.96 -18.17 -7.36
C LEU A 139 -3.92 -17.17 -6.21
N GLY A 140 -2.72 -16.76 -5.76
CA GLY A 140 -2.55 -15.74 -4.75
C GLY A 140 -3.07 -14.37 -5.19
N GLU A 141 -2.82 -13.99 -6.44
CA GLU A 141 -3.35 -12.76 -7.03
C GLU A 141 -4.88 -12.78 -7.08
N ALA A 142 -5.47 -13.91 -7.49
CA ALA A 142 -6.93 -14.11 -7.48
C ALA A 142 -7.51 -14.08 -6.05
N ALA A 143 -6.85 -14.76 -5.10
CA ALA A 143 -7.25 -14.75 -3.70
C ALA A 143 -7.22 -13.35 -3.07
N TRP A 144 -6.31 -12.49 -3.52
CA TRP A 144 -6.22 -11.11 -3.06
C TRP A 144 -7.51 -10.33 -3.37
N GLN A 145 -8.17 -10.59 -4.49
CA GLN A 145 -9.45 -9.96 -4.85
C GLN A 145 -10.55 -10.29 -3.82
N LEU A 146 -10.49 -11.45 -3.19
CA LEU A 146 -11.45 -11.86 -2.15
C LEU A 146 -11.30 -11.05 -0.84
N ARG A 147 -10.22 -10.31 -0.68
CA ARG A 147 -10.04 -9.39 0.46
C ARG A 147 -10.84 -8.09 0.30
N LYS A 148 -11.20 -7.72 -0.92
CA LYS A 148 -11.85 -6.45 -1.28
C LYS A 148 -13.07 -6.09 -0.41
N PRO A 149 -14.03 -6.99 -0.12
CA PRO A 149 -15.19 -6.67 0.71
C PRO A 149 -14.84 -6.30 2.16
N THR A 150 -13.66 -6.72 2.64
CA THR A 150 -13.19 -6.43 4.00
C THR A 150 -12.32 -5.19 4.10
N ARG A 151 -11.97 -4.60 2.95
CA ARG A 151 -11.13 -3.40 2.86
C ARG A 151 -11.99 -2.13 2.82
N ARG A 152 -11.36 -1.02 3.14
CA ARG A 152 -12.02 0.30 3.18
C ARG A 152 -11.39 1.24 2.17
N PRO A 153 -12.17 2.07 1.47
CA PRO A 153 -11.63 3.14 0.62
C PRO A 153 -10.62 4.01 1.36
N LEU A 154 -9.68 4.60 0.65
CA LEU A 154 -8.53 5.32 1.22
C LEU A 154 -8.94 6.40 2.23
N HIS A 155 -9.99 7.17 1.94
CA HIS A 155 -10.49 8.19 2.87
C HIS A 155 -11.01 7.59 4.19
N GLN A 156 -11.70 6.44 4.14
CA GLN A 156 -12.17 5.76 5.34
C GLN A 156 -11.02 5.19 6.16
N ALA A 157 -10.01 4.63 5.48
CA ALA A 157 -8.79 4.16 6.12
C ALA A 157 -8.02 5.33 6.76
N PHE A 158 -7.90 6.47 6.05
CA PHE A 158 -7.33 7.71 6.58
C PHE A 158 -8.04 8.18 7.85
N ILE A 159 -9.37 8.34 7.82
CA ILE A 159 -10.16 8.76 8.99
C ILE A 159 -9.90 7.83 10.18
N SER A 160 -9.92 6.51 9.93
CA SER A 160 -9.69 5.52 10.98
C SER A 160 -8.29 5.63 11.59
N THR A 161 -7.27 5.82 10.76
CA THR A 161 -5.87 5.95 11.20
C THR A 161 -5.67 7.24 11.99
N MET A 162 -6.17 8.38 11.50
CA MET A 162 -6.03 9.67 12.17
C MET A 162 -6.75 9.73 13.52
N ARG A 163 -7.89 9.05 13.66
CA ARG A 163 -8.63 8.94 14.93
C ARG A 163 -7.96 8.04 15.96
N ARG A 164 -7.11 7.08 15.54
CA ARG A 164 -6.48 6.12 16.46
C ARG A 164 -5.45 6.79 17.38
N HIS A 165 -4.65 7.72 16.82
CA HIS A 165 -3.61 8.43 17.56
C HIS A 165 -3.67 9.94 17.25
N PRO A 166 -4.70 10.67 17.75
CA PRO A 166 -5.04 12.03 17.30
C PRO A 166 -3.94 13.07 17.54
N PHE A 167 -3.09 12.87 18.53
CA PHE A 167 -2.07 13.84 18.93
C PHE A 167 -0.67 13.56 18.36
N ARG A 168 -0.48 12.42 17.66
CA ARG A 168 0.79 12.12 17.02
C ARG A 168 1.03 13.03 15.81
N LEU A 169 2.31 13.30 15.55
CA LEU A 169 2.72 13.95 14.31
C LEU A 169 2.26 13.11 13.11
N ALA A 170 1.54 13.73 12.17
CA ALA A 170 1.16 13.10 10.90
C ALA A 170 1.90 13.72 9.73
N MET A 171 2.04 15.04 9.74
CA MET A 171 2.64 15.78 8.62
C MET A 171 3.42 16.98 9.16
N ALA A 172 4.48 17.37 8.43
CA ALA A 172 5.21 18.61 8.66
C ALA A 172 5.74 19.16 7.32
N ASP A 173 5.94 20.47 7.24
CA ASP A 173 6.72 21.17 6.21
C ASP A 173 7.24 22.50 6.78
N ALA A 174 8.02 23.24 6.00
CA ALA A 174 8.59 24.51 6.43
C ALA A 174 7.54 25.58 6.84
N THR A 175 6.29 25.47 6.34
CA THR A 175 5.20 26.42 6.70
C THR A 175 4.38 25.92 7.88
N LYS A 176 4.34 24.62 8.07
CA LYS A 176 3.62 23.92 9.14
C LYS A 176 4.53 22.86 9.76
N PRO A 177 5.41 23.24 10.68
CA PRO A 177 6.44 22.34 11.22
C PRO A 177 5.85 21.19 12.08
N HIS A 178 4.59 21.30 12.47
CA HIS A 178 3.90 20.26 13.23
C HIS A 178 2.41 20.24 12.93
N VAL A 179 1.93 19.15 12.29
CA VAL A 179 0.51 18.88 12.09
C VAL A 179 0.21 17.51 12.69
N SER A 180 -0.57 17.49 13.76
CA SER A 180 -1.00 16.23 14.37
C SER A 180 -2.02 15.49 13.51
N SER A 181 -2.25 14.20 13.78
CA SER A 181 -3.26 13.39 13.07
C SER A 181 -4.64 14.04 13.11
N LEU A 182 -5.04 14.55 14.27
CA LEU A 182 -6.34 15.25 14.40
C LEU A 182 -6.35 16.54 13.59
N GLN A 183 -5.30 17.33 13.60
CA GLN A 183 -5.19 18.55 12.80
C GLN A 183 -5.21 18.25 11.31
N ALA A 184 -4.54 17.17 10.87
CA ALA A 184 -4.59 16.72 9.48
C ALA A 184 -6.01 16.33 9.05
N LEU A 185 -6.73 15.58 9.91
CA LEU A 185 -8.13 15.21 9.64
C LEU A 185 -9.04 16.43 9.60
N ILE A 186 -8.94 17.35 10.56
CA ILE A 186 -9.71 18.60 10.58
C ILE A 186 -9.42 19.44 9.34
N GLY A 187 -8.14 19.60 8.98
CA GLY A 187 -7.72 20.36 7.81
C GLY A 187 -8.26 19.78 6.49
N ALA A 188 -8.19 18.47 6.33
CA ALA A 188 -8.73 17.78 5.15
C ALA A 188 -10.27 17.91 5.06
N ILE A 189 -10.99 17.78 6.18
CA ILE A 189 -12.45 17.98 6.23
C ILE A 189 -12.81 19.43 5.91
N ALA A 190 -12.12 20.39 6.49
CA ALA A 190 -12.38 21.82 6.24
C ALA A 190 -12.17 22.18 4.77
N LEU A 191 -11.08 21.68 4.15
CA LEU A 191 -10.81 21.86 2.72
C LEU A 191 -11.87 21.17 1.85
N ALA A 192 -12.25 19.94 2.15
CA ALA A 192 -13.27 19.21 1.38
C ALA A 192 -14.62 19.97 1.41
N ARG A 193 -14.99 20.49 2.57
CA ARG A 193 -16.22 21.28 2.74
C ARG A 193 -16.17 22.61 1.99
N ALA A 194 -15.05 23.32 2.03
CA ALA A 194 -14.87 24.58 1.30
C ALA A 194 -14.86 24.37 -0.23
N LEU A 195 -14.31 23.24 -0.69
CA LEU A 195 -14.25 22.90 -2.12
C LEU A 195 -15.52 22.20 -2.65
N LYS A 196 -16.42 21.78 -1.78
CA LYS A 196 -17.62 21.00 -2.12
C LYS A 196 -18.43 21.60 -3.26
N THR A 197 -18.71 22.89 -3.21
CA THR A 197 -19.51 23.59 -4.23
C THR A 197 -18.78 23.72 -5.55
N HIS A 198 -17.47 23.93 -5.52
CA HIS A 198 -16.63 24.02 -6.71
C HIS A 198 -16.49 22.67 -7.43
N TRP A 199 -16.60 21.56 -6.71
CA TRP A 199 -16.48 20.19 -7.23
C TRP A 199 -17.82 19.52 -7.54
N GLN A 200 -18.93 20.25 -7.38
CA GLN A 200 -20.25 19.72 -7.66
C GLN A 200 -20.37 19.34 -9.14
N GLY A 201 -20.88 18.14 -9.43
CA GLY A 201 -21.05 17.62 -10.78
C GLY A 201 -19.75 17.15 -11.45
N GLN A 202 -18.58 17.29 -10.82
CA GLN A 202 -17.32 16.81 -11.35
C GLN A 202 -16.94 15.46 -10.72
N GLN A 203 -16.52 14.51 -11.54
CA GLN A 203 -15.96 13.24 -11.08
C GLN A 203 -14.47 13.37 -10.79
N ASN A 204 -13.73 14.00 -11.71
CA ASN A 204 -12.29 14.19 -11.63
C ASN A 204 -11.97 15.63 -11.25
N VAL A 205 -10.98 15.83 -10.38
CA VAL A 205 -10.53 17.16 -9.94
C VAL A 205 -9.00 17.25 -10.07
N GLY A 206 -8.53 18.34 -10.68
CA GLY A 206 -7.12 18.58 -10.92
C GLY A 206 -6.43 19.18 -9.70
N LEU A 207 -5.24 18.68 -9.37
CA LEU A 207 -4.36 19.25 -8.35
C LEU A 207 -2.99 19.55 -8.98
N LEU A 208 -2.63 20.81 -8.99
CA LEU A 208 -1.33 21.29 -9.47
C LEU A 208 -0.55 21.84 -8.28
N LEU A 209 -0.05 20.95 -7.44
CA LEU A 209 0.55 21.28 -6.16
C LEU A 209 1.85 20.49 -5.91
N PRO A 210 2.83 21.11 -5.25
CA PRO A 210 4.06 20.41 -4.84
C PRO A 210 3.82 19.50 -3.62
N PRO A 211 4.77 18.61 -3.29
CA PRO A 211 4.72 17.81 -2.07
C PRO A 211 4.91 18.71 -0.83
N THR A 212 3.78 19.11 -0.25
CA THR A 212 3.66 19.94 0.95
C THR A 212 2.48 19.45 1.79
N VAL A 213 2.39 19.90 3.03
CA VAL A 213 1.22 19.63 3.88
C VAL A 213 -0.08 20.06 3.19
N ALA A 214 -0.07 21.24 2.55
CA ALA A 214 -1.25 21.75 1.83
C ALA A 214 -1.63 20.86 0.64
N GLY A 215 -0.64 20.42 -0.16
CA GLY A 215 -0.88 19.50 -1.29
C GLY A 215 -1.40 18.13 -0.83
N ALA A 216 -0.82 17.59 0.23
CA ALA A 216 -1.26 16.34 0.84
C ALA A 216 -2.71 16.43 1.38
N LEU A 217 -3.02 17.47 2.15
CA LEU A 217 -4.37 17.69 2.68
C LEU A 217 -5.40 17.91 1.57
N THR A 218 -5.03 18.58 0.47
CA THR A 218 -5.93 18.76 -0.69
C THR A 218 -6.18 17.44 -1.41
N THR A 219 -5.16 16.58 -1.55
CA THR A 219 -5.31 15.22 -2.07
C THR A 219 -6.29 14.39 -1.22
N VAL A 220 -6.15 14.46 0.10
CA VAL A 220 -7.09 13.80 1.02
C VAL A 220 -8.49 14.41 0.93
N ALA A 221 -8.60 15.74 0.83
CA ALA A 221 -9.88 16.43 0.70
C ALA A 221 -10.66 16.00 -0.56
N ALA A 222 -9.96 15.85 -1.70
CA ALA A 222 -10.58 15.31 -2.92
C ALA A 222 -11.12 13.89 -2.70
N THR A 223 -10.32 13.04 -2.05
CA THR A 223 -10.71 11.66 -1.74
C THR A 223 -11.87 11.61 -0.74
N LEU A 224 -11.92 12.50 0.28
CA LEU A 224 -13.02 12.65 1.23
C LEU A 224 -14.31 13.12 0.53
N ALA A 225 -14.19 13.97 -0.48
CA ALA A 225 -15.31 14.42 -1.29
C ALA A 225 -15.81 13.37 -2.30
N GLY A 226 -15.19 12.19 -2.34
CA GLY A 226 -15.53 11.13 -3.29
C GLY A 226 -15.12 11.45 -4.72
N ARG A 227 -14.10 12.30 -4.91
CA ARG A 227 -13.60 12.69 -6.24
C ARG A 227 -12.34 11.91 -6.60
N THR A 228 -12.18 11.65 -7.89
CA THR A 228 -10.93 11.10 -8.44
C THR A 228 -9.90 12.22 -8.49
N CYS A 229 -8.83 12.05 -7.73
CA CYS A 229 -7.74 13.03 -7.66
C CYS A 229 -6.82 12.89 -8.88
N VAL A 230 -6.62 13.96 -9.63
CA VAL A 230 -5.68 14.01 -10.76
C VAL A 230 -4.53 14.96 -10.39
N ASN A 231 -3.45 14.39 -9.85
CA ASN A 231 -2.24 15.15 -9.59
C ASN A 231 -1.52 15.45 -10.90
N LEU A 232 -1.51 16.71 -11.29
CA LEU A 232 -0.95 17.17 -12.56
C LEU A 232 0.56 17.30 -12.50
N ASN A 233 1.23 16.75 -13.51
CA ASN A 233 2.68 16.80 -13.61
C ASN A 233 3.13 18.19 -14.12
N TYR A 234 3.68 19.00 -13.24
CA TYR A 234 4.18 20.34 -13.56
C TYR A 234 5.59 20.36 -14.20
N THR A 235 6.18 19.18 -14.47
CA THR A 235 7.49 19.10 -15.13
C THR A 235 7.38 18.83 -16.64
N VAL A 236 6.17 18.52 -17.11
CA VAL A 236 5.90 18.24 -18.53
C VAL A 236 5.52 19.48 -19.28
N GLY A 237 5.97 20.35 -19.81
CA GLY A 237 5.54 21.58 -20.52
C GLY A 237 4.02 21.75 -20.72
N LYS A 238 3.63 22.89 -21.23
CA LYS A 238 2.22 23.30 -21.39
C LYS A 238 1.36 22.26 -22.16
N ALA A 239 1.87 21.76 -23.28
CA ALA A 239 1.15 20.81 -24.13
C ALA A 239 0.82 19.48 -23.41
N GLY A 240 1.76 18.97 -22.59
CA GLY A 240 1.54 17.76 -21.80
C GLY A 240 0.50 17.97 -20.68
N LEU A 241 0.51 19.14 -20.05
CA LEU A 241 -0.45 19.53 -19.03
C LEU A 241 -1.86 19.66 -19.63
N GLU A 242 -2.00 20.35 -20.76
CA GLU A 242 -3.28 20.51 -21.47
C GLU A 242 -3.83 19.17 -21.97
N SER A 243 -2.96 18.28 -22.44
CA SER A 243 -3.36 16.92 -22.83
C SER A 243 -3.96 16.14 -21.64
N ALA A 244 -3.31 16.18 -20.48
CA ALA A 244 -3.81 15.54 -19.27
C ALA A 244 -5.17 16.12 -18.81
N ILE A 245 -5.34 17.43 -18.91
CA ILE A 245 -6.59 18.15 -18.59
C ILE A 245 -7.73 17.69 -19.50
N ARG A 246 -7.48 17.66 -20.81
CA ARG A 246 -8.50 17.18 -21.78
C ARG A 246 -8.87 15.73 -21.54
N GLN A 247 -7.88 14.84 -21.42
CA GLN A 247 -8.12 13.40 -21.24
C GLN A 247 -8.86 13.07 -19.94
N ALA A 248 -8.56 13.79 -18.85
CA ALA A 248 -9.21 13.60 -17.56
C ALA A 248 -10.49 14.44 -17.40
N HIS A 249 -10.90 15.20 -18.41
CA HIS A 249 -12.10 16.07 -18.37
C HIS A 249 -12.13 16.95 -17.13
N LEU A 250 -11.05 17.68 -16.85
CA LEU A 250 -10.93 18.51 -15.66
C LEU A 250 -11.65 19.84 -15.83
N GLY A 251 -12.68 20.08 -15.03
CA GLY A 251 -13.36 21.37 -14.97
C GLY A 251 -12.73 22.36 -13.99
N THR A 252 -11.99 21.84 -12.98
CA THR A 252 -11.32 22.67 -11.97
C THR A 252 -9.90 22.16 -11.68
N ILE A 253 -9.00 23.07 -11.36
CA ILE A 253 -7.65 22.80 -10.89
C ILE A 253 -7.39 23.60 -9.63
N VAL A 254 -7.03 22.91 -8.54
CA VAL A 254 -6.58 23.53 -7.29
C VAL A 254 -5.07 23.74 -7.36
N THR A 255 -4.62 24.96 -7.10
CA THR A 255 -3.20 25.31 -7.06
C THR A 255 -2.90 26.41 -6.03
N SER A 256 -1.65 26.85 -5.93
CA SER A 256 -1.19 27.93 -5.04
C SER A 256 -0.47 29.00 -5.83
N ARG A 257 -0.76 30.29 -5.56
CA ARG A 257 -0.07 31.43 -6.20
C ARG A 257 1.42 31.37 -5.96
N LYS A 258 1.82 31.12 -4.70
CA LYS A 258 3.26 30.99 -4.34
C LYS A 258 3.95 29.87 -5.09
N PHE A 259 3.26 28.77 -5.35
CA PHE A 259 3.85 27.67 -6.11
C PHE A 259 4.02 28.02 -7.59
N ILE A 260 2.96 28.55 -8.23
CA ILE A 260 3.00 28.96 -9.65
C ILE A 260 4.10 29.98 -9.90
N GLU A 261 4.21 30.99 -9.04
CA GLU A 261 5.25 32.03 -9.13
C GLU A 261 6.67 31.44 -8.95
N LYS A 262 6.87 30.64 -7.88
CA LYS A 262 8.18 30.03 -7.59
C LYS A 262 8.63 29.06 -8.68
N ALA A 263 7.71 28.27 -9.22
CA ALA A 263 7.98 27.29 -10.27
C ALA A 263 7.93 27.88 -11.68
N LYS A 264 7.56 29.16 -11.82
CA LYS A 264 7.43 29.90 -13.11
C LYS A 264 6.54 29.12 -14.10
N LEU A 265 5.41 28.60 -13.64
CA LEU A 265 4.51 27.80 -14.44
C LEU A 265 3.48 28.69 -15.15
N GLU A 266 3.24 28.38 -16.42
CA GLU A 266 2.08 28.93 -17.14
C GLU A 266 0.84 28.13 -16.78
N LEU A 267 -0.24 28.85 -16.45
CA LEU A 267 -1.53 28.22 -16.15
C LEU A 267 -2.18 27.71 -17.44
N PRO A 268 -2.80 26.54 -17.40
CA PRO A 268 -3.56 26.04 -18.55
C PRO A 268 -4.85 26.83 -18.75
N GLU A 269 -5.29 26.93 -19.99
CA GLU A 269 -6.58 27.50 -20.34
C GLU A 269 -7.70 26.46 -20.23
N GLY A 270 -8.92 26.91 -19.93
CA GLY A 270 -10.13 26.09 -19.91
C GLY A 270 -10.66 25.79 -18.51
N PRO A 271 -9.92 25.07 -17.64
CA PRO A 271 -10.41 24.79 -16.28
C PRO A 271 -10.45 26.01 -15.38
N THR A 272 -11.41 26.04 -14.47
CA THR A 272 -11.43 27.06 -13.40
C THR A 272 -10.28 26.83 -12.42
N ILE A 273 -9.45 27.85 -12.23
CA ILE A 273 -8.33 27.79 -11.28
C ILE A 273 -8.84 28.19 -9.90
N LEU A 274 -8.67 27.28 -8.94
CA LEU A 274 -9.01 27.48 -7.53
C LEU A 274 -7.71 27.68 -6.73
N TRP A 275 -7.55 28.86 -6.17
CA TRP A 275 -6.39 29.21 -5.37
C TRP A 275 -6.55 28.75 -3.93
N LEU A 276 -5.61 27.96 -3.42
CA LEU A 276 -5.65 27.49 -2.03
C LEU A 276 -5.65 28.63 -1.02
N GLU A 277 -5.00 29.75 -1.35
CA GLU A 277 -4.98 30.95 -0.52
C GLU A 277 -6.39 31.51 -0.35
N ASP A 278 -7.17 31.61 -1.43
CA ASP A 278 -8.54 32.10 -1.40
C ASP A 278 -9.47 31.12 -0.67
N ILE A 279 -9.37 29.83 -1.01
CA ILE A 279 -10.13 28.78 -0.33
C ILE A 279 -9.80 28.80 1.18
N GLY A 280 -8.52 28.92 1.54
CA GLY A 280 -8.11 29.02 2.94
C GLY A 280 -8.68 30.23 3.67
N ALA A 281 -8.80 31.37 2.99
CA ALA A 281 -9.42 32.60 3.53
C ALA A 281 -10.93 32.47 3.80
N THR A 282 -11.64 31.62 3.04
CA THR A 282 -13.07 31.35 3.29
C THR A 282 -13.31 30.45 4.51
N ILE A 283 -12.29 29.72 4.98
CA ILE A 283 -12.42 28.80 6.12
C ILE A 283 -12.34 29.58 7.44
N GLY A 284 -13.50 30.02 7.93
CA GLY A 284 -13.63 30.75 9.18
C GLY A 284 -13.53 29.86 10.43
N THR A 285 -13.66 30.49 11.61
CA THR A 285 -13.63 29.78 12.90
C THR A 285 -14.77 28.77 13.01
N ARG A 286 -15.98 29.11 12.54
CA ARG A 286 -17.13 28.19 12.54
C ARG A 286 -16.88 26.94 11.71
N ASP A 287 -16.23 27.07 10.55
CA ASP A 287 -15.90 25.96 9.67
C ASP A 287 -14.88 25.03 10.32
N LYS A 288 -13.87 25.59 10.98
CA LYS A 288 -12.86 24.84 11.74
C LYS A 288 -13.50 24.08 12.91
N LEU A 289 -14.39 24.71 13.67
CA LEU A 289 -15.11 24.05 14.77
C LEU A 289 -16.05 22.94 14.26
N THR A 290 -16.75 23.18 13.16
CA THR A 290 -17.58 22.16 12.51
C THR A 290 -16.74 20.99 12.00
N ALA A 291 -15.61 21.26 11.36
CA ALA A 291 -14.68 20.22 10.91
C ALA A 291 -14.09 19.41 12.09
N ALA A 292 -13.81 20.08 13.21
CA ALA A 292 -13.35 19.41 14.43
C ALA A 292 -14.44 18.51 15.04
N ALA A 293 -15.68 18.98 15.12
CA ALA A 293 -16.80 18.18 15.58
C ALA A 293 -17.03 16.96 14.68
N LEU A 294 -16.99 17.13 13.36
CA LEU A 294 -17.06 16.03 12.40
C LEU A 294 -15.90 15.06 12.55
N ALA A 295 -14.69 15.56 12.72
CA ALA A 295 -13.49 14.74 12.88
C ALA A 295 -13.57 13.82 14.11
N VAL A 296 -14.10 14.32 15.22
CA VAL A 296 -14.11 13.58 16.51
C VAL A 296 -15.39 12.77 16.70
N LEU A 297 -16.55 13.36 16.43
CA LEU A 297 -17.83 12.82 16.87
C LEU A 297 -18.67 12.18 15.75
N ALA A 298 -18.47 12.61 14.48
CA ALA A 298 -19.38 12.19 13.44
C ALA A 298 -19.20 10.69 13.06
N PRO A 299 -20.31 9.95 12.90
CA PRO A 299 -20.30 8.69 12.18
C PRO A 299 -19.75 8.89 10.76
N LEU A 300 -19.12 7.86 10.22
CA LEU A 300 -18.43 7.93 8.94
C LEU A 300 -19.30 8.48 7.80
N ARG A 301 -20.55 8.01 7.71
CA ARG A 301 -21.50 8.44 6.67
C ARG A 301 -21.84 9.93 6.75
N LEU A 302 -22.03 10.45 7.96
CA LEU A 302 -22.29 11.87 8.16
C LEU A 302 -21.09 12.72 7.73
N LEU A 303 -19.87 12.27 8.07
CA LEU A 303 -18.64 12.95 7.67
C LEU A 303 -18.49 12.95 6.14
N GLU A 304 -18.68 11.80 5.49
CA GLU A 304 -18.62 11.65 4.03
C GLU A 304 -19.62 12.60 3.32
N SER A 305 -20.87 12.60 3.75
CA SER A 305 -21.91 13.50 3.21
C SER A 305 -21.58 14.98 3.44
N ALA A 306 -21.08 15.33 4.63
CA ALA A 306 -20.65 16.70 4.93
C ALA A 306 -19.50 17.17 4.02
N CYS A 307 -18.61 16.26 3.61
CA CYS A 307 -17.54 16.54 2.66
C CYS A 307 -17.98 16.55 1.19
N GLY A 308 -19.23 16.22 0.89
CA GLY A 308 -19.81 16.32 -0.46
C GLY A 308 -19.94 15.00 -1.21
N GLN A 309 -19.79 13.85 -0.53
CA GLN A 309 -20.13 12.57 -1.15
C GLN A 309 -21.65 12.44 -1.27
N THR A 310 -22.13 12.21 -2.48
CA THR A 310 -23.53 11.93 -2.78
C THR A 310 -23.82 10.43 -2.85
N GLU A 311 -22.82 9.66 -3.20
CA GLU A 311 -22.88 8.21 -3.36
C GLU A 311 -21.85 7.51 -2.49
N ARG A 312 -22.07 6.21 -2.27
CA ARG A 312 -21.12 5.41 -1.51
C ARG A 312 -19.88 5.08 -2.34
N VAL A 313 -18.73 5.61 -1.96
CA VAL A 313 -17.46 5.21 -2.54
C VAL A 313 -17.12 3.79 -2.09
N THR A 314 -16.78 2.95 -3.06
CA THR A 314 -16.33 1.55 -2.84
C THR A 314 -14.87 1.40 -3.22
N MET A 315 -14.33 0.21 -3.01
CA MET A 315 -12.95 -0.10 -3.40
C MET A 315 -12.72 -0.09 -4.92
N ASP A 316 -13.78 -0.18 -5.71
CA ASP A 316 -13.73 -0.16 -7.19
C ASP A 316 -13.72 1.23 -7.79
N HIS A 317 -14.17 2.23 -7.04
CA HIS A 317 -14.12 3.62 -7.52
C HIS A 317 -12.67 4.06 -7.73
N LEU A 318 -12.49 4.94 -8.71
CA LEU A 318 -11.18 5.52 -8.99
C LEU A 318 -10.75 6.44 -7.84
N ALA A 319 -9.55 6.22 -7.33
CA ALA A 319 -8.91 7.09 -6.35
C ALA A 319 -8.10 8.18 -7.03
N THR A 320 -7.42 7.82 -8.14
CA THR A 320 -6.56 8.75 -8.86
C THR A 320 -6.38 8.35 -10.31
N ILE A 321 -6.03 9.35 -11.14
CA ILE A 321 -5.48 9.15 -12.49
C ILE A 321 -4.08 9.73 -12.49
N ILE A 322 -3.08 8.92 -12.82
CA ILE A 322 -1.67 9.31 -12.89
C ILE A 322 -1.22 9.27 -14.34
N PHE A 323 -0.77 10.41 -14.84
CA PHE A 323 -0.29 10.53 -16.22
C PHE A 323 1.19 10.10 -16.32
N SER A 324 1.46 9.10 -17.15
CA SER A 324 2.82 8.70 -17.48
C SER A 324 3.37 9.53 -18.64
N SER A 325 4.68 9.76 -18.66
CA SER A 325 5.38 10.28 -19.86
C SER A 325 5.37 9.16 -20.92
N GLY A 326 4.38 9.18 -21.82
CA GLY A 326 4.26 8.17 -22.86
C GLY A 326 5.48 8.16 -23.78
N SER A 327 6.01 6.98 -24.08
CA SER A 327 7.06 6.77 -25.08
C SER A 327 6.65 7.22 -26.49
N THR A 328 5.38 7.46 -26.71
CA THR A 328 4.75 7.85 -28.01
C THR A 328 4.42 9.34 -28.10
N GLY A 329 4.83 10.17 -27.13
CA GLY A 329 4.65 11.62 -27.12
C GLY A 329 3.43 12.14 -26.35
N GLU A 330 2.28 11.48 -26.39
CA GLU A 330 1.13 11.87 -25.56
C GLU A 330 1.12 11.15 -24.20
N PRO A 331 0.88 11.86 -23.08
CA PRO A 331 0.73 11.26 -21.76
C PRO A 331 -0.44 10.29 -21.74
N LYS A 332 -0.26 9.13 -21.08
CA LYS A 332 -1.33 8.15 -20.86
C LYS A 332 -1.81 8.22 -19.42
N GLY A 333 -3.10 8.41 -19.22
CA GLY A 333 -3.74 8.44 -17.90
C GLY A 333 -3.97 7.02 -17.36
N VAL A 334 -3.19 6.61 -16.37
CA VAL A 334 -3.37 5.33 -15.66
C VAL A 334 -4.41 5.50 -14.57
N MET A 335 -5.54 4.84 -14.71
CA MET A 335 -6.66 4.87 -13.77
C MET A 335 -6.43 3.86 -12.64
N LEU A 336 -6.33 4.34 -11.40
CA LEU A 336 -6.08 3.52 -10.22
C LEU A 336 -7.26 3.62 -9.25
N SER A 337 -7.85 2.46 -8.93
CA SER A 337 -8.93 2.37 -7.95
C SER A 337 -8.41 2.48 -6.51
N HIS A 338 -9.30 2.70 -5.55
CA HIS A 338 -8.97 2.61 -4.13
C HIS A 338 -8.35 1.24 -3.78
N PHE A 339 -8.83 0.17 -4.41
CA PHE A 339 -8.29 -1.16 -4.21
C PHE A 339 -6.87 -1.31 -4.76
N SER A 340 -6.58 -0.76 -5.94
CA SER A 340 -5.24 -0.80 -6.53
C SER A 340 -4.19 -0.15 -5.64
N ILE A 341 -4.52 1.01 -5.05
CA ILE A 341 -3.61 1.71 -4.12
C ILE A 341 -3.50 0.93 -2.80
N ASP A 342 -4.63 0.50 -2.21
CA ASP A 342 -4.62 -0.27 -0.96
C ASP A 342 -3.83 -1.57 -1.08
N ALA A 343 -3.98 -2.30 -2.20
CA ALA A 343 -3.23 -3.53 -2.47
C ALA A 343 -1.71 -3.28 -2.47
N ASN A 344 -1.25 -2.21 -3.12
CA ASN A 344 0.15 -1.82 -3.10
C ASN A 344 0.63 -1.40 -1.70
N VAL A 345 -0.16 -0.61 -0.97
CA VAL A 345 0.15 -0.24 0.42
C VAL A 345 0.32 -1.49 1.28
N GLN A 346 -0.58 -2.47 1.17
CA GLN A 346 -0.48 -3.72 1.91
C GLN A 346 0.78 -4.52 1.53
N ALA A 347 1.09 -4.61 0.24
CA ALA A 347 2.26 -5.32 -0.25
C ALA A 347 3.57 -4.70 0.28
N VAL A 348 3.67 -3.37 0.25
CA VAL A 348 4.84 -2.66 0.81
C VAL A 348 4.89 -2.82 2.32
N SER A 349 3.78 -2.68 3.04
CA SER A 349 3.72 -2.84 4.51
C SER A 349 4.14 -4.24 4.97
N GLN A 350 3.95 -5.26 4.13
CA GLN A 350 4.37 -6.63 4.44
C GLN A 350 5.90 -6.79 4.39
N VAL A 351 6.58 -6.07 3.49
CA VAL A 351 8.04 -6.14 3.27
C VAL A 351 8.78 -5.12 4.13
N LEU A 352 8.24 -3.93 4.22
CA LEU A 352 8.78 -2.80 4.97
C LEU A 352 7.73 -2.35 5.99
N PRO A 353 7.63 -3.00 7.15
CA PRO A 353 6.70 -2.55 8.19
C PRO A 353 7.19 -1.22 8.77
N LEU A 354 6.32 -0.20 8.76
CA LEU A 354 6.58 1.06 9.46
C LEU A 354 6.09 0.97 10.90
N ALA A 355 6.88 1.51 11.81
CA ALA A 355 6.43 1.83 13.15
C ALA A 355 5.64 3.15 13.14
N GLU A 356 4.74 3.31 14.10
CA GLU A 356 3.89 4.50 14.17
C GLU A 356 4.66 5.79 14.56
N ASP A 357 5.88 5.66 15.05
CA ASP A 357 6.81 6.77 15.37
C ASP A 357 7.81 7.04 14.23
N ASP A 358 7.76 6.27 13.15
CA ASP A 358 8.57 6.52 11.96
C ASP A 358 8.22 7.86 11.30
N ARG A 359 9.25 8.51 10.78
CA ARG A 359 9.17 9.80 10.09
C ARG A 359 9.88 9.70 8.76
N ILE A 360 9.14 9.93 7.70
CA ILE A 360 9.57 9.73 6.33
C ILE A 360 9.70 11.06 5.59
N LEU A 361 10.78 11.23 4.83
CA LEU A 361 10.97 12.39 3.98
C LEU A 361 10.03 12.35 2.77
N GLY A 362 9.17 13.35 2.65
CA GLY A 362 8.16 13.51 1.60
C GLY A 362 8.61 14.43 0.47
N ILE A 363 9.61 14.02 -0.33
CA ILE A 363 10.12 14.79 -1.47
C ILE A 363 9.63 14.31 -2.82
N LEU A 364 9.02 13.14 -2.86
CA LEU A 364 8.54 12.56 -4.10
C LEU A 364 7.23 13.25 -4.54
N PRO A 365 7.14 13.72 -5.79
CA PRO A 365 5.93 14.38 -6.27
C PRO A 365 4.72 13.46 -6.27
N LEU A 366 3.55 13.98 -5.86
CA LEU A 366 2.30 13.22 -5.81
C LEU A 366 1.73 12.87 -7.20
N PHE A 367 2.22 13.51 -8.26
CA PHE A 367 1.85 13.16 -9.63
C PHE A 367 2.61 11.93 -10.18
N HIS A 368 3.62 11.43 -9.47
CA HIS A 368 4.25 10.15 -9.77
C HIS A 368 3.64 9.02 -8.95
N SER A 369 3.44 7.86 -9.58
CA SER A 369 2.89 6.67 -8.91
C SER A 369 3.64 6.31 -7.63
N PHE A 370 4.97 6.43 -7.64
CA PHE A 370 5.81 6.15 -6.47
C PHE A 370 5.58 7.16 -5.33
N GLY A 371 5.55 8.47 -5.64
CA GLY A 371 5.26 9.49 -4.62
C GLY A 371 3.84 9.37 -4.05
N TYR A 372 2.86 9.09 -4.90
CA TYR A 372 1.48 8.87 -4.48
C TYR A 372 1.33 7.61 -3.59
N LEU A 373 2.01 6.51 -3.97
CA LEU A 373 2.03 5.29 -3.17
C LEU A 373 2.69 5.52 -1.81
N VAL A 374 3.87 6.15 -1.77
CA VAL A 374 4.59 6.44 -0.51
C VAL A 374 3.75 7.30 0.41
N PHE A 375 3.09 8.33 -0.12
CA PHE A 375 2.17 9.16 0.66
C PHE A 375 1.07 8.35 1.35
N TRP A 376 0.35 7.50 0.61
CA TRP A 376 -0.69 6.66 1.20
C TRP A 376 -0.12 5.57 2.12
N TYR A 377 1.01 4.99 1.76
CA TYR A 377 1.69 3.98 2.58
C TYR A 377 2.05 4.52 3.97
N VAL A 378 2.69 5.68 4.03
CA VAL A 378 3.06 6.33 5.30
C VAL A 378 1.82 6.71 6.09
N THR A 379 0.89 7.40 5.44
CA THR A 379 -0.34 7.93 6.05
C THR A 379 -1.23 6.83 6.63
N LEU A 380 -1.43 5.74 5.90
CA LEU A 380 -2.31 4.64 6.34
C LEU A 380 -1.68 3.74 7.40
N ASN A 381 -0.35 3.71 7.51
CA ASN A 381 0.36 3.04 8.60
C ASN A 381 0.49 3.92 9.86
N GLY A 382 0.05 5.19 9.82
CA GLY A 382 0.07 6.09 10.97
C GLY A 382 1.43 6.69 11.29
N ALA A 383 2.40 6.56 10.37
CA ALA A 383 3.69 7.23 10.43
C ALA A 383 3.61 8.69 9.94
N ALA A 384 4.63 9.49 10.18
CA ALA A 384 4.65 10.89 9.80
C ALA A 384 5.37 11.13 8.46
N THR A 385 4.87 12.09 7.68
CA THR A 385 5.55 12.59 6.46
C THR A 385 6.04 14.01 6.70
N VAL A 386 7.34 14.24 6.52
CA VAL A 386 7.96 15.57 6.53
C VAL A 386 8.21 15.98 5.09
N PHE A 387 7.43 16.94 4.61
CA PHE A 387 7.43 17.34 3.20
C PHE A 387 8.48 18.41 2.88
N HIS A 388 9.10 18.26 1.71
CA HIS A 388 9.87 19.31 1.07
C HIS A 388 9.59 19.37 -0.43
N PRO A 389 9.32 20.55 -1.00
CA PRO A 389 8.87 20.67 -2.39
C PRO A 389 9.97 20.41 -3.43
N SER A 390 11.24 20.50 -3.06
CA SER A 390 12.36 20.34 -3.97
C SER A 390 13.33 19.24 -3.50
N PRO A 391 13.47 18.14 -4.25
CA PRO A 391 14.44 17.11 -3.90
C PRO A 391 15.90 17.52 -4.12
N LEU A 392 16.14 18.67 -4.75
CA LEU A 392 17.48 19.18 -5.06
C LEU A 392 18.02 20.18 -4.01
N ASP A 393 17.19 20.58 -3.07
CA ASP A 393 17.58 21.48 -1.97
C ASP A 393 18.20 20.67 -0.82
N VAL A 394 19.46 20.27 -1.03
CA VAL A 394 20.18 19.34 -0.14
C VAL A 394 20.33 19.88 1.28
N THR A 395 20.63 21.17 1.43
CA THR A 395 20.81 21.80 2.74
C THR A 395 19.50 21.74 3.54
N ALA A 396 18.40 22.20 2.94
CA ALA A 396 17.10 22.15 3.61
C ALA A 396 16.66 20.71 3.95
N ILE A 397 16.99 19.74 3.10
CA ILE A 397 16.70 18.32 3.34
C ILE A 397 17.53 17.82 4.51
N GLY A 398 18.82 18.13 4.59
CA GLY A 398 19.68 17.77 5.71
C GLY A 398 19.17 18.35 7.03
N ASP A 399 18.84 19.65 7.04
CA ASP A 399 18.26 20.32 8.21
C ASP A 399 16.96 19.67 8.68
N LEU A 400 16.06 19.32 7.75
CA LEU A 400 14.82 18.59 8.06
C LEU A 400 15.09 17.19 8.61
N CYS A 401 16.13 16.49 8.10
CA CYS A 401 16.51 15.19 8.63
C CYS A 401 16.93 15.28 10.10
N ALA A 402 17.75 16.29 10.43
CA ALA A 402 18.20 16.52 11.81
C ALA A 402 17.06 17.01 12.73
N GLU A 403 16.31 18.05 12.31
CA GLU A 403 15.24 18.67 13.10
C GLU A 403 14.13 17.66 13.44
N HIS A 404 13.66 16.93 12.43
CA HIS A 404 12.56 15.98 12.60
C HIS A 404 13.00 14.57 12.95
N ARG A 405 14.32 14.28 13.05
CA ARG A 405 14.87 12.94 13.30
C ARG A 405 14.25 11.91 12.36
N LEU A 406 14.41 12.12 11.06
CA LEU A 406 13.83 11.21 10.06
C LEU A 406 14.39 9.81 10.20
N THR A 407 13.54 8.80 10.16
CA THR A 407 13.91 7.39 10.30
C THR A 407 13.99 6.68 8.95
N PHE A 408 13.33 7.22 7.95
CA PHE A 408 13.23 6.60 6.62
C PHE A 408 13.38 7.63 5.50
N LEU A 409 14.24 7.32 4.54
CA LEU A 409 14.44 8.08 3.32
C LEU A 409 14.06 7.21 2.12
N VAL A 410 13.02 7.63 1.40
CA VAL A 410 12.57 6.96 0.17
C VAL A 410 12.86 7.88 -1.00
N CYS A 411 13.87 7.56 -1.80
CA CYS A 411 14.26 8.36 -2.94
C CYS A 411 14.98 7.52 -4.02
N PRO A 412 15.07 8.01 -5.26
CA PRO A 412 15.94 7.45 -6.28
C PRO A 412 17.41 7.46 -5.84
N PRO A 413 18.23 6.47 -6.30
CA PRO A 413 19.66 6.40 -5.96
C PRO A 413 20.44 7.68 -6.26
N THR A 414 20.06 8.41 -7.33
CA THR A 414 20.68 9.69 -7.71
C THR A 414 20.53 10.77 -6.65
N PHE A 415 19.38 10.85 -5.98
CA PHE A 415 19.17 11.80 -4.89
C PHE A 415 19.95 11.39 -3.65
N LEU A 416 19.96 10.10 -3.32
CA LEU A 416 20.73 9.60 -2.19
C LEU A 416 22.24 9.90 -2.36
N GLN A 417 22.80 9.67 -3.55
CA GLN A 417 24.19 10.03 -3.85
C GLN A 417 24.46 11.53 -3.72
N LEU A 418 23.49 12.37 -4.11
CA LEU A 418 23.61 13.83 -3.97
C LEU A 418 23.65 14.23 -2.49
N TYR A 419 22.77 13.64 -1.66
CA TYR A 419 22.72 13.92 -0.23
C TYR A 419 23.99 13.45 0.48
N GLN A 420 24.46 12.24 0.21
CA GLN A 420 25.71 11.71 0.78
C GLN A 420 26.95 12.59 0.49
N ARG A 421 26.96 13.29 -0.64
CA ARG A 421 28.09 14.15 -1.03
C ARG A 421 28.03 15.56 -0.41
N ARG A 422 26.89 16.03 0.01
CA ARG A 422 26.66 17.43 0.38
C ARG A 422 26.12 17.65 1.79
N CYS A 423 25.47 16.66 2.41
CA CYS A 423 25.05 16.77 3.81
C CYS A 423 26.26 16.59 4.74
N THR A 424 26.22 17.27 5.88
CA THR A 424 27.21 17.10 6.95
C THR A 424 26.85 15.88 7.80
N PRO A 425 27.79 15.37 8.62
CA PRO A 425 27.49 14.25 9.54
C PRO A 425 26.38 14.52 10.56
N GLU A 426 26.13 15.79 10.89
CA GLU A 426 25.07 16.23 11.80
C GLU A 426 23.69 16.29 11.12
N GLN A 427 23.66 16.36 9.80
CA GLN A 427 22.47 16.36 8.95
C GLN A 427 22.13 14.96 8.47
#